data_1c686d5ccda96b79988c232c4e51be99
#
_entry.id   1c686d5ccda96b79988c232c4e51be99
#
_cell.length_a   1.000
_cell.length_b   1.000
_cell.length_c   1.000
_cell.angle_alpha   90.00
_cell.angle_beta   90.00
_cell.angle_gamma   90.00
#
_symmetry.space_group_name_H-M   'P 1'
#
loop_
_entity.id
_entity.type
_entity.pdbx_description
1 polymer ?
#
loop_
_entity_poly.entity_id
_entity_poly.type
_entity_poly.pdbx_seq_one_letter_code
_entity_poly.pdbx_strand_id
1 'polypeptide(L)'
;MAAAYLDWLTDVFEEAQVRYDGTTADYLDKAVRNLVNAPAEPEEMVFRRLRERWLRHGVPGRQLLAGLIRDEVYSRRDSPFRPQEGGAYYTNAYQPKHLPPHRAS
;
A
#
# COMPACT_ATOMS: atom_id res chain seq x y z
N MET A 1 18.14 -1.89 -3.77
CA MET A 1 17.42 -2.88 -4.48
C MET A 1 16.17 -3.27 -3.79
N ALA A 2 15.10 -3.41 -4.51
CA ALA A 2 13.84 -3.72 -3.88
C ALA A 2 13.78 -5.18 -3.46
N ALA A 3 12.98 -5.47 -2.46
CA ALA A 3 12.81 -6.82 -1.99
C ALA A 3 11.98 -7.64 -2.97
N ALA A 4 12.42 -8.85 -3.24
CA ALA A 4 11.75 -9.68 -4.23
C ALA A 4 10.33 -10.08 -3.84
N TYR A 5 10.04 -10.16 -2.55
CA TYR A 5 8.70 -10.57 -2.15
C TYR A 5 7.62 -9.59 -2.59
N LEU A 6 8.00 -8.36 -2.90
CA LEU A 6 7.01 -7.38 -3.34
C LEU A 6 6.35 -7.80 -4.65
N ASP A 7 7.05 -8.56 -5.48
CA ASP A 7 6.47 -9.02 -6.73
C ASP A 7 5.29 -9.95 -6.49
N TRP A 8 5.23 -10.58 -5.33
CA TRP A 8 4.14 -11.49 -5.03
C TRP A 8 2.94 -10.77 -4.44
N LEU A 9 3.03 -9.46 -4.28
CA LEU A 9 1.96 -8.67 -3.72
C LEU A 9 1.34 -7.72 -4.73
N THR A 10 1.56 -7.94 -6.02
CA THR A 10 1.08 -7.00 -7.03
C THR A 10 -0.43 -6.82 -6.97
N ASP A 11 -1.16 -7.90 -6.75
CA ASP A 11 -2.62 -7.79 -6.65
C ASP A 11 -3.04 -7.00 -5.42
N VAL A 12 -2.29 -7.12 -4.33
CA VAL A 12 -2.58 -6.36 -3.12
C VAL A 12 -2.32 -4.88 -3.37
N PHE A 13 -1.22 -4.56 -4.06
CA PHE A 13 -0.93 -3.17 -4.37
C PHE A 13 -1.98 -2.57 -5.30
N GLU A 14 -2.48 -3.35 -6.25
CA GLU A 14 -3.54 -2.89 -7.10
C GLU A 14 -4.80 -2.59 -6.30
N GLU A 15 -5.14 -3.46 -5.40
CA GLU A 15 -6.30 -3.26 -4.56
C GLU A 15 -6.12 -2.03 -3.68
N ALA A 16 -4.90 -1.79 -3.22
CA ALA A 16 -4.60 -0.63 -2.39
C ALA A 16 -4.51 0.66 -3.18
N GLN A 17 -4.50 0.55 -4.51
CA GLN A 17 -4.37 1.70 -5.40
C GLN A 17 -3.04 2.42 -5.19
N VAL A 18 -1.98 1.64 -5.03
CA VAL A 18 -0.63 2.18 -4.92
C VAL A 18 0.18 1.65 -6.09
N ARG A 19 0.94 2.55 -6.71
CA ARG A 19 1.76 2.16 -7.84
C ARG A 19 2.99 1.40 -7.35
N TYR A 20 3.28 0.27 -7.96
CA TYR A 20 4.47 -0.50 -7.62
C TYR A 20 5.37 -0.56 -8.85
N ASP A 21 6.51 0.10 -8.78
CA ASP A 21 7.50 0.07 -9.83
C ASP A 21 8.86 0.36 -9.21
N GLY A 22 9.87 0.54 -10.04
CA GLY A 22 11.23 0.74 -9.53
C GLY A 22 11.39 1.99 -8.69
N THR A 23 10.52 2.99 -8.86
CA THR A 23 10.67 4.23 -8.11
C THR A 23 9.97 4.17 -6.75
N THR A 24 9.01 3.25 -6.58
CA THR A 24 8.24 3.19 -5.34
C THR A 24 8.58 1.97 -4.51
N ALA A 25 9.32 1.02 -5.07
CA ALA A 25 9.55 -0.26 -4.41
C ALA A 25 10.18 -0.14 -3.03
N ASP A 26 11.17 0.72 -2.88
CA ASP A 26 11.84 0.84 -1.59
C ASP A 26 10.90 1.40 -0.53
N TYR A 27 10.06 2.34 -0.93
CA TYR A 27 9.12 2.91 0.02
C TYR A 27 8.08 1.87 0.41
N LEU A 28 7.61 1.07 -0.55
CA LEU A 28 6.65 0.03 -0.26
C LEU A 28 7.24 -1.04 0.64
N ASP A 29 8.51 -1.38 0.44
CA ASP A 29 9.17 -2.33 1.32
C ASP A 29 9.19 -1.83 2.76
N LYS A 30 9.50 -0.55 2.94
CA LYS A 30 9.52 0.00 4.29
C LYS A 30 8.12 0.01 4.90
N ALA A 31 7.12 0.37 4.11
CA ALA A 31 5.75 0.41 4.61
C ALA A 31 5.28 -0.98 5.04
N VAL A 32 5.56 -1.98 4.23
CA VAL A 32 5.16 -3.34 4.55
C VAL A 32 5.89 -3.83 5.80
N ARG A 33 7.17 -3.54 5.90
CA ARG A 33 7.94 -3.96 7.07
C ARG A 33 7.40 -3.32 8.34
N ASN A 34 6.98 -2.08 8.25
CA ASN A 34 6.39 -1.42 9.41
C ASN A 34 5.09 -2.11 9.83
N LEU A 35 4.30 -2.55 8.87
CA LEU A 35 3.05 -3.22 9.19
C LEU A 35 3.25 -4.53 9.94
N VAL A 36 4.36 -5.23 9.67
CA VAL A 36 4.62 -6.49 10.33
C VAL A 36 5.66 -6.37 11.43
N ASN A 37 6.07 -5.13 11.76
CA ASN A 37 7.06 -4.91 12.80
C ASN A 37 8.36 -5.62 12.54
N ALA A 38 8.86 -5.55 11.32
CA ALA A 38 10.07 -6.24 10.94
C ALA A 38 10.98 -5.35 10.11
N PRO A 39 11.40 -4.19 10.61
CA PRO A 39 12.15 -3.23 9.79
C PRO A 39 13.50 -3.74 9.32
N ALA A 40 14.12 -4.62 10.07
CA ALA A 40 15.44 -5.11 9.70
C ALA A 40 15.50 -6.63 9.53
N GLU A 41 14.36 -7.27 9.44
CA GLU A 41 14.34 -8.73 9.32
C GLU A 41 14.56 -9.16 7.89
N PRO A 42 15.01 -10.40 7.66
CA PRO A 42 15.15 -10.90 6.30
C PRO A 42 13.81 -10.94 5.57
N GLU A 43 13.88 -10.89 4.25
CA GLU A 43 12.66 -10.89 3.44
C GLU A 43 11.76 -12.09 3.71
N GLU A 44 12.33 -13.26 3.90
CA GLU A 44 11.49 -14.42 4.13
C GLU A 44 10.72 -14.31 5.44
N MET A 45 11.26 -13.65 6.44
CA MET A 45 10.54 -13.45 7.68
C MET A 45 9.40 -12.44 7.45
N VAL A 46 9.66 -11.40 6.68
CA VAL A 46 8.64 -10.42 6.36
C VAL A 46 7.49 -11.10 5.63
N PHE A 47 7.82 -11.89 4.61
CA PHE A 47 6.78 -12.56 3.84
C PHE A 47 6.04 -13.59 4.68
N ARG A 48 6.74 -14.28 5.56
CA ARG A 48 6.08 -15.24 6.43
C ARG A 48 5.03 -14.55 7.29
N ARG A 49 5.36 -13.38 7.86
CA ARG A 49 4.41 -12.66 8.70
C ARG A 49 3.21 -12.17 7.90
N LEU A 50 3.46 -11.73 6.64
CA LEU A 50 2.36 -11.32 5.79
C LEU A 50 1.45 -12.50 5.52
N ARG A 51 2.04 -13.66 5.23
CA ARG A 51 1.24 -14.82 4.92
C ARG A 51 0.42 -15.25 6.12
N GLU A 52 1.03 -15.31 7.27
CA GLU A 52 0.35 -15.77 8.47
C GLU A 52 -0.80 -14.85 8.88
N ARG A 53 -0.60 -13.56 8.72
CA ARG A 53 -1.62 -12.63 9.17
C ARG A 53 -2.71 -12.39 8.15
N TRP A 54 -2.37 -12.36 6.89
CA TRP A 54 -3.35 -11.98 5.87
C TRP A 54 -3.45 -12.91 4.69
N LEU A 55 -2.33 -13.26 4.06
CA LEU A 55 -2.40 -13.93 2.78
C LEU A 55 -3.02 -15.31 2.84
N ARG A 56 -2.82 -16.00 3.92
CA ARG A 56 -3.37 -17.35 4.03
C ARG A 56 -4.88 -17.35 4.16
N HIS A 57 -5.46 -16.19 4.40
CA HIS A 57 -6.90 -16.09 4.57
C HIS A 57 -7.64 -15.75 3.27
N GLY A 58 -6.94 -15.85 2.16
CA GLY A 58 -7.58 -15.67 0.84
C GLY A 58 -7.91 -14.23 0.54
N VAL A 59 -8.95 -14.05 -0.25
CA VAL A 59 -9.33 -12.72 -0.70
C VAL A 59 -9.63 -11.75 0.44
N PRO A 60 -10.40 -12.14 1.46
CA PRO A 60 -10.66 -11.20 2.57
C PRO A 60 -9.37 -10.74 3.25
N GLY A 61 -8.41 -11.64 3.42
CA GLY A 61 -7.15 -11.26 4.05
C GLY A 61 -6.35 -10.31 3.18
N ARG A 62 -6.35 -10.55 1.85
CA ARG A 62 -5.63 -9.67 0.95
C ARG A 62 -6.28 -8.29 0.91
N GLN A 63 -7.60 -8.22 1.01
CA GLN A 63 -8.28 -6.94 1.03
C GLN A 63 -7.98 -6.16 2.30
N LEU A 64 -7.90 -6.84 3.43
CA LEU A 64 -7.51 -6.18 4.67
C LEU A 64 -6.10 -5.63 4.58
N LEU A 65 -5.19 -6.43 4.04
CA LEU A 65 -3.81 -6.00 3.90
C LEU A 65 -3.72 -4.79 2.97
N ALA A 66 -4.48 -4.81 1.87
CA ALA A 66 -4.47 -3.68 0.94
C ALA A 66 -4.92 -2.40 1.63
N GLY A 67 -5.95 -2.49 2.46
CA GLY A 67 -6.42 -1.32 3.20
C GLY A 67 -5.37 -0.80 4.16
N LEU A 68 -4.66 -1.70 4.83
CA LEU A 68 -3.61 -1.29 5.75
C LEU A 68 -2.43 -0.65 5.01
N ILE A 69 -2.06 -1.21 3.86
CA ILE A 69 -1.00 -0.62 3.05
C ILE A 69 -1.40 0.76 2.57
N ARG A 70 -2.64 0.90 2.10
CA ARG A 70 -3.09 2.20 1.65
C ARG A 70 -3.02 3.22 2.76
N ASP A 71 -3.51 2.87 3.94
CA ASP A 71 -3.46 3.78 5.06
C ASP A 71 -2.04 4.15 5.43
N GLU A 72 -1.16 3.16 5.40
CA GLU A 72 0.24 3.41 5.76
C GLU A 72 0.89 4.36 4.77
N VAL A 73 0.70 4.15 3.47
CA VAL A 73 1.40 4.97 2.49
C VAL A 73 0.77 6.34 2.31
N TYR A 74 -0.54 6.47 2.48
CA TYR A 74 -1.16 7.77 2.25
C TYR A 74 -1.17 8.66 3.50
N SER A 75 -0.90 8.10 4.66
CA SER A 75 -0.89 8.90 5.87
C SER A 75 0.44 9.64 6.11
N ARG A 76 1.53 9.20 5.46
CA ARG A 76 2.81 9.81 5.72
C ARG A 76 3.05 11.02 4.85
N ARG A 77 3.59 12.07 5.47
CA ARG A 77 3.84 13.29 4.74
C ARG A 77 4.80 13.12 3.61
N ASP A 78 5.82 12.32 3.78
CA ASP A 78 6.86 12.15 2.80
C ASP A 78 6.56 11.07 1.77
N SER A 79 5.34 10.58 1.74
CA SER A 79 5.00 9.49 0.86
C SER A 79 4.97 9.94 -0.60
N PRO A 80 5.56 9.17 -1.50
CA PRO A 80 5.48 9.49 -2.92
C PRO A 80 4.09 9.28 -3.50
N PHE A 81 3.19 8.69 -2.70
CA PHE A 81 1.84 8.44 -3.16
C PHE A 81 0.87 9.54 -2.79
N ARG A 82 1.28 10.44 -1.93
CA ARG A 82 0.38 11.52 -1.54
C ARG A 82 0.25 12.52 -2.65
N PRO A 83 -0.92 13.10 -2.81
CA PRO A 83 -1.09 14.14 -3.83
C PRO A 83 -0.20 15.31 -3.51
N GLN A 84 0.30 15.94 -4.56
CA GLN A 84 1.12 17.09 -4.38
C GLN A 84 0.27 18.23 -3.92
N GLU A 85 0.85 19.08 -3.11
CA GLU A 85 0.12 20.19 -2.65
C GLU A 85 -0.25 21.07 -3.78
N GLY A 86 -1.42 21.48 -3.88
CA GLY A 86 -1.88 22.25 -4.99
C GLY A 86 -2.25 21.42 -6.19
N GLY A 87 -2.04 20.17 -6.14
CA GLY A 87 -2.35 19.30 -7.23
C GLY A 87 -3.83 19.07 -7.31
N ALA A 88 -4.40 19.51 -8.32
CA ALA A 88 -5.81 19.36 -8.42
C ALA A 88 -6.25 17.99 -8.59
N TYR A 89 -5.40 17.21 -9.02
CA TYR A 89 -5.78 15.97 -9.36
C TYR A 89 -6.23 15.15 -8.29
N TYR A 90 -5.75 15.40 -7.21
CA TYR A 90 -6.00 14.43 -6.27
C TYR A 90 -7.39 14.41 -5.83
N THR A 91 -8.10 15.40 -6.16
CA THR A 91 -9.39 15.35 -5.68
C THR A 91 -10.10 14.27 -6.30
N ASN A 92 -9.81 13.93 -7.48
CA ASN A 92 -10.62 12.96 -8.02
C ASN A 92 -10.06 11.68 -8.02
N ALA A 93 -8.88 11.54 -8.13
CA ALA A 93 -8.40 10.24 -8.19
C ALA A 93 -8.77 9.50 -6.99
N TYR A 94 -8.76 10.13 -5.86
CA TYR A 94 -8.91 9.45 -4.73
C TYR A 94 -10.20 9.53 -4.13
N GLN A 95 -10.99 10.28 -4.54
CA GLN A 95 -12.15 10.46 -3.94
C GLN A 95 -12.91 9.48 -4.08
N PRO A 96 -13.18 8.99 -3.65
CA PRO A 96 -13.79 7.86 -3.84
C PRO A 96 -14.94 8.07 -4.42
N LYS A 97 -15.08 8.00 -4.71
CA LYS A 97 -15.98 7.99 -5.21
C LYS A 97 -17.00 7.91 -4.48
N HIS A 98 -17.08 8.22 -3.87
CA HIS A 98 -17.92 8.39 -3.27
C HIS A 98 -18.27 9.28 -2.89
N LEU A 99 -18.13 9.85 -2.85
CA LEU A 99 -18.40 10.80 -2.59
C LEU A 99 -18.95 11.48 -2.98
N PRO A 100 -19.41 11.67 -3.25
CA PRO A 100 -19.80 12.44 -3.75
C PRO A 100 -19.90 13.03 -3.97
N PRO A 101 -19.89 13.27 -4.21
CA PRO A 101 -19.90 14.10 -4.55
C PRO A 101 -19.99 14.57 -4.55
N HIS A 102 -19.55 14.81 -4.35
CA HIS A 102 -19.56 15.56 -4.41
C HIS A 102 -19.90 15.78 -4.47
N ARG A 103 -20.05 15.81 -4.43
CA ARG A 103 -20.28 16.21 -4.54
C ARG A 103 -20.45 16.53 -4.73
N ALA A 104 -20.32 16.39 -4.77
CA ALA A 104 -20.32 16.81 -4.98
C ALA A 104 -20.32 16.82 -5.09
N SER A 105 -20.18 16.77 -5.11
CA SER A 105 -20.14 16.97 -5.20
C SER A 105 -20.13 17.08 -5.23
#